data_e38715d9c6eaeaf56fcbc2287115145d
#
_entry.id   e38715d9c6eaeaf56fcbc2287115145d
#
_cell.length_a   1.000
_cell.length_b   1.000
_cell.length_c   1.000
_cell.angle_alpha   90.00
_cell.angle_beta   90.00
_cell.angle_gamma   90.00
#
_symmetry.space_group_name_H-M   'P 1'
#
loop_
_entity.id
_entity.type
_entity.pdbx_description
1 polymer ?
#
loop_
_entity_poly.entity_id
_entity_poly.type
_entity_poly.pdbx_seq_one_letter_code
_entity_poly.pdbx_strand_id
1 'polypeptide(L)'
;MTDSRFRRKMSRRGALGGALSGTLGAAAMAAVARATPLRTRQPAPSGTYRIDLHAHFLPPDYRAALLEHGHVTIGGYPTPDWSPEQALAFMDYYGIQAQALSVSDPGVSFLRGKEAADMARYCNTYAAGLFRDHPERFGAFAVLPMPDIPASIAEAVYALDELRLDGVVLLSAYDGVYLGDPRFEPLLIALNQRNAYVFVHPAAIAADAKPKLPLPDFLEEFTFDTTRAATLMMATGMTQRYPNIRFQLAHAGGTLPFLSHRISVASQTVIGELWPEDLPRPSLLDTQRQIGNFYYDTALSGSAAAMTSVLAVTERDHVVFGSDWPFSALTLPRSGTHDPAPGLSDIFDADQRMEVERINPLRQLPRLAAAVGG
;
A
#
# COMPACT_ATOMS: atom_id res chain seq x y z
N MET A 1 -59.35 9.35 14.52
CA MET A 1 -59.85 7.98 14.65
C MET A 1 -58.58 7.11 14.74
N THR A 2 -58.05 6.89 15.95
CA THR A 2 -58.22 5.74 16.85
C THR A 2 -57.83 4.44 16.18
N ASP A 3 -56.80 3.73 16.62
CA ASP A 3 -56.67 2.98 17.87
C ASP A 3 -55.25 2.39 17.99
N SER A 4 -54.50 2.57 18.96
CA SER A 4 -54.21 2.01 20.28
C SER A 4 -54.11 0.49 20.39
N ARG A 5 -53.04 0.08 21.10
CA ARG A 5 -52.83 -1.15 21.89
C ARG A 5 -51.89 -2.22 21.32
N PHE A 6 -50.74 -2.29 21.97
CA PHE A 6 -50.31 -3.55 22.60
C PHE A 6 -49.21 -3.26 23.68
N ARG A 7 -49.68 -2.99 24.91
CA ARG A 7 -48.87 -3.19 26.12
C ARG A 7 -49.16 -4.61 26.62
N ARG A 8 -48.16 -5.40 26.82
CA ARG A 8 -48.25 -6.64 27.61
C ARG A 8 -47.36 -6.55 28.85
N LYS A 9 -47.99 -6.66 29.99
CA LYS A 9 -47.49 -6.67 31.35
C LYS A 9 -46.59 -7.87 31.61
N MET A 10 -45.47 -7.62 32.27
CA MET A 10 -44.71 -8.66 32.99
C MET A 10 -45.33 -8.83 34.38
N SER A 11 -45.74 -10.05 34.74
CA SER A 11 -46.14 -10.43 36.08
C SER A 11 -44.99 -11.08 36.83
N ARG A 12 -44.74 -10.56 38.03
CA ARG A 12 -43.91 -11.19 39.05
C ARG A 12 -44.69 -12.33 39.70
N ARG A 13 -44.07 -13.52 39.83
CA ARG A 13 -44.23 -14.45 40.99
C ARG A 13 -43.42 -15.72 40.73
N GLY A 14 -42.69 -16.11 41.78
CA GLY A 14 -42.29 -17.48 42.02
C GLY A 14 -40.86 -17.63 42.55
N ALA A 15 -40.62 -17.26 43.79
CA ALA A 15 -39.47 -17.75 44.54
C ALA A 15 -39.89 -19.04 45.24
N LEU A 16 -39.09 -20.10 45.14
CA LEU A 16 -38.89 -21.12 46.20
C LEU A 16 -37.94 -22.23 45.68
N GLY A 17 -36.79 -22.32 46.25
CA GLY A 17 -36.26 -23.44 47.01
C GLY A 17 -35.69 -24.62 46.22
N GLY A 18 -34.36 -24.80 46.36
CA GLY A 18 -33.74 -26.06 45.95
C GLY A 18 -32.21 -25.92 46.03
N ALA A 19 -31.66 -26.01 47.25
CA ALA A 19 -30.25 -26.22 47.45
C ALA A 19 -29.93 -27.70 47.11
N LEU A 20 -29.12 -27.92 46.07
CA LEU A 20 -28.40 -29.17 45.88
C LEU A 20 -26.97 -28.85 45.41
N SER A 21 -26.06 -29.22 46.28
CA SER A 21 -24.60 -29.27 46.14
C SER A 21 -24.16 -29.90 44.82
N GLY A 22 -23.33 -29.20 44.05
CA GLY A 22 -22.67 -29.73 42.89
C GLY A 22 -21.33 -29.05 42.71
N THR A 23 -20.34 -29.53 43.45
CA THR A 23 -18.91 -29.20 43.26
C THR A 23 -18.39 -29.83 41.97
N LEU A 24 -18.72 -29.28 40.83
CA LEU A 24 -18.13 -29.58 39.53
C LEU A 24 -18.32 -28.37 38.59
N GLY A 25 -17.50 -27.37 38.76
CA GLY A 25 -17.58 -26.14 37.92
C GLY A 25 -16.39 -25.22 37.99
N ALA A 26 -15.42 -25.48 38.85
CA ALA A 26 -14.27 -24.59 39.02
C ALA A 26 -13.03 -24.96 38.16
N ALA A 27 -13.08 -26.05 37.37
CA ALA A 27 -11.96 -26.48 36.57
C ALA A 27 -12.03 -26.08 35.08
N ALA A 28 -13.14 -25.48 34.62
CA ALA A 28 -13.34 -25.16 33.20
C ALA A 28 -13.12 -23.68 32.84
N MET A 29 -12.85 -22.81 33.79
CA MET A 29 -12.58 -21.38 33.52
C MET A 29 -11.12 -20.96 33.65
N ALA A 30 -10.20 -21.87 33.92
CA ALA A 30 -8.76 -21.58 34.03
C ALA A 30 -7.97 -21.80 32.74
N ALA A 31 -8.65 -22.07 31.59
CA ALA A 31 -7.97 -22.39 30.33
C ALA A 31 -8.04 -21.27 29.26
N VAL A 32 -8.51 -20.08 29.59
CA VAL A 32 -8.63 -18.98 28.60
C VAL A 32 -7.91 -17.73 29.12
N ALA A 33 -6.66 -17.84 29.40
CA ALA A 33 -5.72 -16.71 29.43
C ALA A 33 -4.28 -17.24 29.47
N ARG A 34 -3.90 -18.06 28.54
CA ARG A 34 -2.52 -18.02 28.09
C ARG A 34 -2.43 -16.86 27.15
N ALA A 35 -2.34 -15.64 27.70
CA ALA A 35 -1.74 -14.54 27.01
C ALA A 35 -0.41 -15.07 26.45
N THR A 36 -0.30 -15.15 25.13
CA THR A 36 1.00 -15.31 24.48
C THR A 36 1.92 -14.32 25.15
N PRO A 37 3.05 -14.71 25.75
CA PRO A 37 3.93 -13.74 26.38
C PRO A 37 4.20 -12.67 25.31
N LEU A 38 3.94 -11.41 25.67
CA LEU A 38 4.34 -10.27 24.87
C LEU A 38 5.82 -10.51 24.55
N ARG A 39 6.12 -10.77 23.28
CA ARG A 39 7.52 -10.91 22.86
C ARG A 39 8.20 -9.65 23.33
N THR A 40 9.27 -9.80 24.07
CA THR A 40 10.12 -8.67 24.45
C THR A 40 10.54 -8.02 23.16
N ARG A 41 10.16 -6.74 23.00
CA ARG A 41 10.45 -5.95 21.81
C ARG A 41 11.95 -6.02 21.53
N GLN A 42 12.33 -6.54 20.38
CA GLN A 42 13.71 -6.59 19.95
C GLN A 42 14.17 -5.19 19.52
N PRO A 43 15.39 -4.77 19.85
CA PRO A 43 15.91 -3.51 19.35
C PRO A 43 15.98 -3.54 17.81
N ALA A 44 15.62 -2.43 17.18
CA ALA A 44 15.86 -2.23 15.76
C ALA A 44 17.38 -2.23 15.48
N PRO A 45 17.83 -2.65 14.29
CA PRO A 45 19.21 -2.42 13.86
C PRO A 45 19.56 -0.94 13.98
N SER A 46 20.77 -0.63 14.41
CA SER A 46 21.25 0.74 14.56
C SER A 46 21.94 1.25 13.29
N GLY A 47 21.97 2.57 13.13
CA GLY A 47 22.68 3.22 12.02
C GLY A 47 21.80 3.54 10.83
N THR A 48 22.44 4.03 9.77
CA THR A 48 21.82 4.41 8.51
C THR A 48 21.89 3.23 7.53
N TYR A 49 20.77 2.54 7.34
CA TYR A 49 20.74 1.32 6.52
C TYR A 49 19.47 1.12 5.72
N ARG A 50 18.35 1.76 6.14
CA ARG A 50 17.03 1.52 5.56
C ARG A 50 16.94 1.99 4.13
N ILE A 51 16.25 1.23 3.30
CA ILE A 51 15.90 1.58 1.92
C ILE A 51 14.38 1.68 1.86
N ASP A 52 13.89 2.87 1.59
CA ASP A 52 12.49 3.25 1.64
C ASP A 52 11.87 3.21 0.23
N LEU A 53 10.95 2.28 -0.02
CA LEU A 53 10.27 2.11 -1.31
C LEU A 53 8.89 2.76 -1.36
N HIS A 54 8.52 3.51 -0.34
CA HIS A 54 7.28 4.27 -0.30
C HIS A 54 7.54 5.63 0.31
N ALA A 55 8.10 6.51 -0.49
CA ALA A 55 8.28 7.92 -0.17
C ALA A 55 7.83 8.77 -1.36
N HIS A 56 7.39 9.97 -1.06
CA HIS A 56 6.85 10.88 -2.08
C HIS A 56 7.67 12.14 -2.20
N PHE A 57 7.59 12.76 -3.37
CA PHE A 57 8.20 14.04 -3.64
C PHE A 57 7.25 14.96 -4.40
N LEU A 58 7.41 16.25 -4.17
CA LEU A 58 6.62 17.29 -4.81
C LEU A 58 7.58 18.32 -5.41
N PRO A 59 8.05 18.09 -6.65
CA PRO A 59 8.86 19.08 -7.35
C PRO A 59 8.17 20.44 -7.37
N PRO A 60 8.91 21.58 -7.36
CA PRO A 60 8.33 22.89 -7.19
C PRO A 60 7.18 23.22 -8.15
N ASP A 61 7.35 22.99 -9.46
CA ASP A 61 6.32 23.30 -10.46
C ASP A 61 5.12 22.33 -10.36
N TYR A 62 5.37 21.07 -10.01
CA TYR A 62 4.30 20.10 -9.75
C TYR A 62 3.45 20.52 -8.55
N ARG A 63 4.09 20.88 -7.44
CA ARG A 63 3.37 21.39 -6.25
C ARG A 63 2.58 22.65 -6.55
N ALA A 64 3.18 23.59 -7.29
CA ALA A 64 2.49 24.82 -7.71
C ALA A 64 1.24 24.50 -8.55
N ALA A 65 1.36 23.59 -9.53
CA ALA A 65 0.23 23.15 -10.35
C ALA A 65 -0.87 22.48 -9.53
N LEU A 66 -0.52 21.61 -8.56
CA LEU A 66 -1.50 21.01 -7.64
C LEU A 66 -2.33 22.08 -6.93
N LEU A 67 -1.68 23.06 -6.33
CA LEU A 67 -2.35 24.15 -5.58
C LEU A 67 -3.20 25.02 -6.50
N GLU A 68 -2.72 25.35 -7.70
CA GLU A 68 -3.44 26.14 -8.71
C GLU A 68 -4.73 25.42 -9.15
N HIS A 69 -4.70 24.08 -9.24
CA HIS A 69 -5.86 23.26 -9.59
C HIS A 69 -6.72 22.85 -8.38
N GLY A 70 -6.48 23.45 -7.21
CA GLY A 70 -7.31 23.27 -6.03
C GLY A 70 -6.98 22.06 -5.17
N HIS A 71 -5.90 21.32 -5.45
CA HIS A 71 -5.42 20.20 -4.63
C HIS A 71 -4.68 20.71 -3.39
N VAL A 72 -5.38 21.43 -2.52
CA VAL A 72 -4.85 21.92 -1.23
C VAL A 72 -4.70 20.80 -0.21
N THR A 73 -5.34 19.67 -0.45
CA THR A 73 -5.17 18.41 0.30
C THR A 73 -5.05 17.23 -0.66
N ILE A 74 -4.35 16.19 -0.25
CA ILE A 74 -4.20 14.90 -0.93
C ILE A 74 -4.69 13.83 0.03
N GLY A 75 -5.72 13.07 -0.37
CA GLY A 75 -6.36 12.11 0.53
C GLY A 75 -6.89 12.70 1.84
N GLY A 76 -7.12 14.02 1.88
CA GLY A 76 -7.49 14.75 3.10
C GLY A 76 -6.32 15.21 3.97
N TYR A 77 -5.07 14.91 3.58
CA TYR A 77 -3.85 15.43 4.19
C TYR A 77 -3.44 16.74 3.51
N PRO A 78 -3.07 17.81 4.23
CA PRO A 78 -2.62 19.07 3.62
C PRO A 78 -1.46 18.81 2.65
N THR A 79 -1.52 19.40 1.43
CA THR A 79 -0.46 19.25 0.43
C THR A 79 0.86 19.79 0.99
N PRO A 80 1.85 18.92 1.26
CA PRO A 80 3.03 19.30 2.01
C PRO A 80 3.98 20.17 1.19
N ASP A 81 4.82 20.93 1.89
CA ASP A 81 6.06 21.42 1.33
C ASP A 81 7.06 20.28 1.21
N TRP A 82 7.86 20.31 0.16
CA TRP A 82 8.89 19.32 -0.09
C TRP A 82 10.15 19.97 -0.69
N SER A 83 11.31 19.56 -0.21
CA SER A 83 12.59 19.85 -0.85
C SER A 83 13.57 18.69 -0.65
N PRO A 84 14.63 18.59 -1.47
CA PRO A 84 15.67 17.60 -1.29
C PRO A 84 16.32 17.68 0.11
N GLU A 85 16.54 18.87 0.63
CA GLU A 85 17.14 19.10 1.95
C GLU A 85 16.25 18.58 3.07
N GLN A 86 14.92 18.78 2.97
CA GLN A 86 13.96 18.23 3.92
C GLN A 86 13.95 16.69 3.87
N ALA A 87 14.02 16.10 2.66
CA ALA A 87 14.10 14.66 2.50
C ALA A 87 15.38 14.09 3.10
N LEU A 88 16.54 14.71 2.83
CA LEU A 88 17.82 14.31 3.39
C LEU A 88 17.81 14.40 4.92
N ALA A 89 17.30 15.50 5.49
CA ALA A 89 17.19 15.67 6.94
C ALA A 89 16.27 14.63 7.58
N PHE A 90 15.16 14.28 6.95
CA PHE A 90 14.28 13.21 7.40
C PHE A 90 14.98 11.84 7.37
N MET A 91 15.64 11.52 6.25
CA MET A 91 16.39 10.28 6.11
C MET A 91 17.51 10.16 7.16
N ASP A 92 18.27 11.22 7.37
CA ASP A 92 19.36 11.22 8.37
C ASP A 92 18.82 11.01 9.79
N TYR A 93 17.69 11.65 10.12
CA TYR A 93 17.07 11.49 11.44
C TYR A 93 16.60 10.05 11.72
N TYR A 94 16.04 9.37 10.69
CA TYR A 94 15.46 8.05 10.84
C TYR A 94 16.38 6.90 10.39
N GLY A 95 17.64 7.18 10.07
CA GLY A 95 18.57 6.15 9.60
C GLY A 95 18.15 5.50 8.29
N ILE A 96 17.55 6.29 7.39
CA ILE A 96 17.19 5.89 6.03
C ILE A 96 18.35 6.25 5.11
N GLN A 97 18.94 5.26 4.48
CA GLN A 97 20.05 5.46 3.56
C GLN A 97 19.58 6.04 2.23
N ALA A 98 18.48 5.47 1.68
CA ALA A 98 17.93 5.95 0.42
C ALA A 98 16.42 5.83 0.38
N GLN A 99 15.80 6.74 -0.41
CA GLN A 99 14.37 6.72 -0.74
C GLN A 99 14.16 6.56 -2.24
N ALA A 100 13.29 5.63 -2.65
CA ALA A 100 12.73 5.59 -3.99
C ALA A 100 11.49 6.50 -4.01
N LEU A 101 11.65 7.67 -4.62
CA LEU A 101 10.65 8.72 -4.64
C LEU A 101 9.55 8.44 -5.68
N SER A 102 8.32 8.76 -5.35
CA SER A 102 7.17 8.67 -6.25
C SER A 102 6.27 9.90 -6.14
N VAL A 103 5.52 10.20 -7.19
CA VAL A 103 4.41 11.16 -7.12
C VAL A 103 3.19 10.43 -6.58
N SER A 104 2.58 10.94 -5.50
CA SER A 104 1.38 10.40 -4.88
C SER A 104 0.11 10.72 -5.68
N ASP A 105 -1.07 10.35 -5.18
CA ASP A 105 -2.36 10.84 -5.66
C ASP A 105 -2.36 12.40 -5.72
N PRO A 106 -2.89 13.02 -6.76
CA PRO A 106 -3.59 12.48 -7.92
C PRO A 106 -2.68 12.13 -9.12
N GLY A 107 -1.38 11.94 -8.93
CA GLY A 107 -0.44 11.82 -10.04
C GLY A 107 -0.42 13.09 -10.88
N VAL A 108 -0.50 12.96 -12.20
CA VAL A 108 -0.71 14.10 -13.12
C VAL A 108 -2.09 14.07 -13.76
N SER A 109 -3.03 13.27 -13.23
CA SER A 109 -4.35 13.05 -13.81
C SER A 109 -5.31 14.24 -13.69
N PHE A 110 -4.96 15.25 -12.91
CA PHE A 110 -5.68 16.55 -12.87
C PHE A 110 -5.40 17.42 -14.10
N LEU A 111 -4.36 17.12 -14.85
CA LEU A 111 -4.02 17.71 -16.15
C LEU A 111 -4.49 16.81 -17.29
N ARG A 112 -4.48 17.30 -18.53
CA ARG A 112 -4.91 16.52 -19.70
C ARG A 112 -3.96 16.70 -20.88
N GLY A 113 -3.88 15.65 -21.72
CA GLY A 113 -3.14 15.68 -22.99
C GLY A 113 -1.69 16.10 -22.80
N LYS A 114 -1.28 17.13 -23.59
CA LYS A 114 0.11 17.61 -23.56
C LYS A 114 0.56 18.13 -22.19
N GLU A 115 -0.31 18.79 -21.44
CA GLU A 115 0.04 19.32 -20.12
C GLU A 115 0.35 18.20 -19.12
N ALA A 116 -0.43 17.13 -19.13
CA ALA A 116 -0.16 15.96 -18.31
C ALA A 116 1.17 15.28 -18.70
N ALA A 117 1.43 15.17 -20.01
CA ALA A 117 2.67 14.57 -20.52
C ALA A 117 3.90 15.42 -20.17
N ASP A 118 3.81 16.75 -20.32
CA ASP A 118 4.90 17.67 -19.97
C ASP A 118 5.18 17.64 -18.46
N MET A 119 4.14 17.59 -17.62
CA MET A 119 4.29 17.53 -16.17
C MET A 119 4.90 16.19 -15.73
N ALA A 120 4.47 15.06 -16.30
CA ALA A 120 5.08 13.76 -16.03
C ALA A 120 6.57 13.78 -16.40
N ARG A 121 6.91 14.28 -17.58
CA ARG A 121 8.30 14.44 -18.04
C ARG A 121 9.11 15.33 -17.10
N TYR A 122 8.54 16.43 -16.63
CA TYR A 122 9.18 17.33 -15.66
C TYR A 122 9.49 16.59 -14.36
N CYS A 123 8.50 15.92 -13.76
CA CYS A 123 8.70 15.18 -12.51
C CYS A 123 9.76 14.09 -12.65
N ASN A 124 9.72 13.29 -13.74
CA ASN A 124 10.67 12.22 -13.98
C ASN A 124 12.09 12.74 -14.21
N THR A 125 12.23 13.85 -14.95
CA THR A 125 13.53 14.50 -15.19
C THR A 125 14.09 15.11 -13.91
N TYR A 126 13.25 15.70 -13.08
CA TYR A 126 13.62 16.22 -11.78
C TYR A 126 14.15 15.10 -10.87
N ALA A 127 13.44 13.98 -10.79
CA ALA A 127 13.87 12.79 -10.03
C ALA A 127 15.23 12.25 -10.53
N ALA A 128 15.42 12.17 -11.87
CA ALA A 128 16.69 11.77 -12.46
C ALA A 128 17.84 12.73 -12.09
N GLY A 129 17.55 14.04 -11.93
CA GLY A 129 18.49 15.02 -11.39
C GLY A 129 18.89 14.69 -9.95
N LEU A 130 17.93 14.38 -9.09
CA LEU A 130 18.18 14.06 -7.68
C LEU A 130 19.13 12.87 -7.50
N PHE A 131 18.91 11.76 -8.19
CA PHE A 131 19.81 10.62 -8.02
C PHE A 131 21.15 10.80 -8.72
N ARG A 132 21.27 11.66 -9.74
CA ARG A 132 22.56 12.03 -10.28
C ARG A 132 23.38 12.83 -9.27
N ASP A 133 22.72 13.77 -8.56
CA ASP A 133 23.36 14.65 -7.60
C ASP A 133 23.59 13.95 -6.25
N HIS A 134 22.74 12.98 -5.89
CA HIS A 134 22.81 12.18 -4.66
C HIS A 134 22.55 10.68 -4.94
N PRO A 135 23.45 9.97 -5.63
CA PRO A 135 23.22 8.63 -6.16
C PRO A 135 22.95 7.56 -5.08
N GLU A 136 23.48 7.75 -3.87
CA GLU A 136 23.31 6.82 -2.73
C GLU A 136 22.08 7.16 -1.88
N ARG A 137 21.39 8.25 -2.19
CA ARG A 137 20.27 8.76 -1.37
C ARG A 137 18.92 8.68 -2.06
N PHE A 138 18.88 8.75 -3.41
CA PHE A 138 17.63 8.77 -4.13
C PHE A 138 17.56 7.69 -5.23
N GLY A 139 16.42 6.99 -5.22
CA GLY A 139 15.84 6.29 -6.34
C GLY A 139 14.54 6.96 -6.76
N ALA A 140 13.89 6.47 -7.82
CA ALA A 140 12.59 7.01 -8.20
C ALA A 140 11.74 6.03 -9.02
N PHE A 141 10.42 6.14 -8.82
CA PHE A 141 9.40 5.53 -9.66
C PHE A 141 8.79 6.59 -10.57
N ALA A 142 8.80 6.32 -11.87
CA ALA A 142 8.28 7.24 -12.87
C ALA A 142 6.77 7.46 -12.72
N VAL A 143 6.32 8.71 -12.75
CA VAL A 143 4.91 9.04 -12.94
C VAL A 143 4.60 9.06 -14.43
N LEU A 144 3.41 8.55 -14.82
CA LEU A 144 2.97 8.48 -16.21
C LEU A 144 1.76 9.39 -16.45
N PRO A 145 1.58 9.94 -17.67
CA PRO A 145 0.44 10.81 -18.01
C PRO A 145 -0.86 10.01 -18.20
N MET A 146 -1.18 9.16 -17.23
CA MET A 146 -2.42 8.38 -17.23
C MET A 146 -3.66 9.31 -17.16
N PRO A 147 -4.78 8.94 -17.79
CA PRO A 147 -5.05 7.66 -18.48
C PRO A 147 -4.71 7.63 -19.98
N ASP A 148 -3.90 8.56 -20.51
CA ASP A 148 -3.47 8.54 -21.92
C ASP A 148 -2.44 7.40 -22.12
N ILE A 149 -2.89 6.26 -22.64
CA ILE A 149 -2.07 5.06 -22.77
C ILE A 149 -0.92 5.24 -23.75
N PRO A 150 -1.09 5.79 -24.97
CA PRO A 150 0.03 6.05 -25.87
C PRO A 150 1.10 6.97 -25.26
N ALA A 151 0.70 8.07 -24.63
CA ALA A 151 1.62 8.98 -23.96
C ALA A 151 2.30 8.30 -22.76
N SER A 152 1.56 7.49 -22.01
CA SER A 152 2.10 6.75 -20.85
C SER A 152 3.13 5.70 -21.26
N ILE A 153 2.94 5.01 -22.38
CA ILE A 153 3.94 4.08 -22.92
C ILE A 153 5.21 4.84 -23.33
N ALA A 154 5.07 5.95 -24.05
CA ALA A 154 6.20 6.76 -24.49
C ALA A 154 7.00 7.28 -23.28
N GLU A 155 6.32 7.75 -22.23
CA GLU A 155 6.95 8.23 -21.01
C GLU A 155 7.60 7.10 -20.20
N ALA A 156 6.95 5.93 -20.06
CA ALA A 156 7.51 4.77 -19.38
C ALA A 156 8.79 4.29 -20.05
N VAL A 157 8.81 4.23 -21.38
CA VAL A 157 10.02 3.88 -22.17
C VAL A 157 11.14 4.88 -21.90
N TYR A 158 10.84 6.17 -21.99
CA TYR A 158 11.84 7.22 -21.75
C TYR A 158 12.37 7.18 -20.31
N ALA A 159 11.48 7.06 -19.34
CA ALA A 159 11.85 7.06 -17.93
C ALA A 159 12.73 5.84 -17.55
N LEU A 160 12.37 4.66 -18.04
CA LEU A 160 13.08 3.43 -17.70
C LEU A 160 14.34 3.24 -18.54
N ASP A 161 14.29 3.52 -19.85
CA ASP A 161 15.37 3.20 -20.76
C ASP A 161 16.42 4.33 -20.86
N GLU A 162 16.00 5.61 -20.80
CA GLU A 162 16.87 6.78 -20.95
C GLU A 162 17.25 7.40 -19.60
N LEU A 163 16.24 7.73 -18.76
CA LEU A 163 16.49 8.32 -17.45
C LEU A 163 16.98 7.30 -16.42
N ARG A 164 16.79 6.00 -16.66
CA ARG A 164 17.19 4.91 -15.76
C ARG A 164 16.52 4.97 -14.40
N LEU A 165 15.26 5.39 -14.35
CA LEU A 165 14.45 5.34 -13.14
C LEU A 165 14.24 3.87 -12.71
N ASP A 166 14.01 3.64 -11.43
CA ASP A 166 14.03 2.31 -10.82
C ASP A 166 12.74 1.49 -11.06
N GLY A 167 11.68 2.15 -11.52
CA GLY A 167 10.38 1.54 -11.78
C GLY A 167 9.35 2.59 -12.14
N VAL A 168 8.08 2.25 -11.96
CA VAL A 168 6.92 3.11 -12.29
C VAL A 168 5.97 3.13 -11.10
N VAL A 169 5.38 4.28 -10.79
CA VAL A 169 4.22 4.37 -9.91
C VAL A 169 2.94 4.41 -10.74
N LEU A 170 1.99 3.56 -10.41
CA LEU A 170 0.62 3.59 -10.94
C LEU A 170 -0.35 3.82 -9.80
N LEU A 171 -1.37 4.64 -10.01
CA LEU A 171 -2.48 4.73 -9.08
C LEU A 171 -3.41 3.53 -9.28
N SER A 172 -4.11 3.12 -8.22
CA SER A 172 -5.09 2.04 -8.20
C SER A 172 -6.19 2.20 -9.26
N ALA A 173 -6.58 3.46 -9.54
CA ALA A 173 -7.60 3.81 -10.53
C ALA A 173 -7.30 5.16 -11.19
N TYR A 174 -7.85 5.34 -12.40
CA TYR A 174 -7.83 6.59 -13.16
C TYR A 174 -9.22 6.87 -13.73
N ASP A 175 -9.81 8.02 -13.40
CA ASP A 175 -11.18 8.39 -13.79
C ASP A 175 -12.21 7.27 -13.42
N GLY A 176 -12.03 6.65 -12.23
CA GLY A 176 -12.89 5.57 -11.74
C GLY A 176 -12.65 4.20 -12.38
N VAL A 177 -11.65 4.06 -13.23
CA VAL A 177 -11.28 2.79 -13.87
C VAL A 177 -10.07 2.20 -13.17
N TYR A 178 -10.28 1.06 -12.52
CA TYR A 178 -9.26 0.36 -11.75
C TYR A 178 -8.24 -0.37 -12.63
N LEU A 179 -7.02 -0.51 -12.12
CA LEU A 179 -6.03 -1.42 -12.68
C LEU A 179 -6.63 -2.82 -12.79
N GLY A 180 -6.36 -3.51 -13.89
CA GLY A 180 -7.03 -4.75 -14.26
C GLY A 180 -7.98 -4.59 -15.46
N ASP A 181 -8.44 -3.38 -15.74
CA ASP A 181 -9.23 -3.11 -16.94
C ASP A 181 -8.39 -3.34 -18.21
N PRO A 182 -8.93 -3.99 -19.25
CA PRO A 182 -8.20 -4.29 -20.49
C PRO A 182 -7.61 -3.07 -21.21
N ARG A 183 -8.16 -1.87 -21.00
CA ARG A 183 -7.61 -0.64 -21.61
C ARG A 183 -6.18 -0.35 -21.22
N PHE A 184 -5.71 -0.87 -20.09
CA PHE A 184 -4.34 -0.70 -19.61
C PHE A 184 -3.35 -1.74 -20.17
N GLU A 185 -3.84 -2.78 -20.86
CA GLU A 185 -2.99 -3.87 -21.38
C GLU A 185 -1.82 -3.40 -22.25
N PRO A 186 -1.95 -2.43 -23.17
CA PRO A 186 -0.80 -2.00 -23.98
C PRO A 186 0.35 -1.43 -23.14
N LEU A 187 0.02 -0.71 -22.07
CA LEU A 187 1.04 -0.23 -21.10
C LEU A 187 1.68 -1.40 -20.35
N LEU A 188 0.86 -2.36 -19.90
CA LEU A 188 1.37 -3.52 -19.15
C LEU A 188 2.28 -4.40 -20.02
N ILE A 189 2.01 -4.54 -21.30
CA ILE A 189 2.92 -5.21 -22.26
C ILE A 189 4.28 -4.51 -22.27
N ALA A 190 4.31 -3.18 -22.38
CA ALA A 190 5.55 -2.41 -22.41
C ALA A 190 6.34 -2.52 -21.10
N LEU A 191 5.65 -2.53 -19.95
CA LEU A 191 6.26 -2.71 -18.62
C LEU A 191 6.77 -4.15 -18.43
N ASN A 192 5.99 -5.15 -18.87
CA ASN A 192 6.38 -6.57 -18.76
C ASN A 192 7.64 -6.89 -19.58
N GLN A 193 7.80 -6.29 -20.77
CA GLN A 193 9.00 -6.42 -21.59
C GLN A 193 10.27 -5.86 -20.92
N ARG A 194 10.10 -4.95 -19.95
CA ARG A 194 11.19 -4.31 -19.20
C ARG A 194 11.42 -4.91 -17.84
N ASN A 195 10.68 -5.97 -17.46
CA ASN A 195 10.71 -6.54 -16.11
C ASN A 195 10.51 -5.46 -15.04
N ALA A 196 9.58 -4.54 -15.29
CA ALA A 196 9.40 -3.34 -14.51
C ALA A 196 9.00 -3.65 -13.05
N TYR A 197 9.49 -2.84 -12.13
CA TYR A 197 8.94 -2.74 -10.79
C TYR A 197 7.83 -1.68 -10.82
N VAL A 198 6.64 -2.06 -10.35
CA VAL A 198 5.47 -1.19 -10.38
C VAL A 198 4.92 -1.01 -8.97
N PHE A 199 5.05 0.20 -8.47
CA PHE A 199 4.45 0.60 -7.21
C PHE A 199 3.00 1.01 -7.45
N VAL A 200 2.05 0.29 -6.84
CA VAL A 200 0.61 0.58 -6.91
C VAL A 200 0.23 1.37 -5.67
N HIS A 201 -0.05 2.66 -5.87
CA HIS A 201 -0.49 3.58 -4.83
C HIS A 201 -2.01 3.81 -4.93
N PRO A 202 -2.75 3.93 -3.82
CA PRO A 202 -4.17 4.25 -3.86
C PRO A 202 -4.45 5.60 -4.52
N ALA A 203 -5.66 5.74 -5.07
CA ALA A 203 -6.21 6.99 -5.57
C ALA A 203 -7.38 7.44 -4.72
N ALA A 204 -7.61 8.76 -4.66
CA ALA A 204 -8.81 9.27 -4.03
C ALA A 204 -10.06 8.86 -4.82
N ILE A 205 -11.04 8.29 -4.13
CA ILE A 205 -12.31 7.91 -4.73
C ILE A 205 -13.18 9.16 -4.88
N ALA A 206 -13.89 9.28 -6.00
CA ALA A 206 -14.81 10.39 -6.23
C ALA A 206 -15.83 10.52 -5.08
N ALA A 207 -16.11 11.76 -4.66
CA ALA A 207 -16.92 12.04 -3.48
C ALA A 207 -18.36 11.50 -3.55
N ASP A 208 -18.89 11.28 -4.75
CA ASP A 208 -20.22 10.69 -5.02
C ASP A 208 -20.19 9.15 -5.07
N ALA A 209 -19.01 8.55 -5.17
CA ALA A 209 -18.81 7.11 -5.26
C ALA A 209 -18.49 6.44 -3.90
N LYS A 210 -18.45 7.20 -2.81
CA LYS A 210 -18.14 6.69 -1.47
C LYS A 210 -19.08 7.23 -0.39
N PRO A 211 -19.19 6.56 0.77
CA PRO A 211 -19.88 7.11 1.93
C PRO A 211 -19.30 8.45 2.36
N LYS A 212 -20.17 9.37 2.80
CA LYS A 212 -19.73 10.66 3.36
C LYS A 212 -19.33 10.46 4.83
N LEU A 213 -18.05 10.22 5.05
CA LEU A 213 -17.48 10.12 6.39
C LEU A 213 -16.81 11.45 6.80
N PRO A 214 -16.84 11.83 8.08
CA PRO A 214 -16.14 13.02 8.56
C PRO A 214 -14.62 12.75 8.80
N LEU A 215 -14.05 11.85 8.04
CA LEU A 215 -12.67 11.37 8.16
C LEU A 215 -11.94 11.57 6.84
N PRO A 216 -10.62 11.82 6.87
CA PRO A 216 -9.81 11.90 5.67
C PRO A 216 -9.67 10.54 4.99
N ASP A 217 -9.58 10.54 3.66
CA ASP A 217 -9.55 9.31 2.85
C ASP A 217 -8.35 8.42 3.14
N PHE A 218 -7.21 9.00 3.54
CA PHE A 218 -6.01 8.22 3.84
C PHE A 218 -6.19 7.25 5.01
N LEU A 219 -7.18 7.47 5.90
CA LEU A 219 -7.39 6.59 7.07
C LEU A 219 -7.86 5.20 6.68
N GLU A 220 -8.85 5.09 5.80
CA GLU A 220 -9.39 3.79 5.41
C GLU A 220 -9.65 3.64 3.91
N GLU A 221 -10.12 4.69 3.23
CA GLU A 221 -10.50 4.60 1.82
C GLU A 221 -9.30 4.21 0.94
N PHE A 222 -8.11 4.72 1.21
CA PHE A 222 -6.90 4.35 0.48
C PHE A 222 -6.57 2.86 0.59
N THR A 223 -6.78 2.26 1.76
CA THR A 223 -6.55 0.82 1.95
C THR A 223 -7.59 -0.02 1.23
N PHE A 224 -8.84 0.41 1.22
CA PHE A 224 -9.90 -0.24 0.46
C PHE A 224 -9.70 -0.09 -1.05
N ASP A 225 -9.21 1.05 -1.50
CA ASP A 225 -8.96 1.31 -2.91
C ASP A 225 -7.82 0.45 -3.46
N THR A 226 -6.71 0.33 -2.75
CA THR A 226 -5.63 -0.64 -3.05
C THR A 226 -6.18 -2.06 -3.15
N THR A 227 -7.06 -2.46 -2.22
CA THR A 227 -7.68 -3.79 -2.20
C THR A 227 -8.54 -4.04 -3.45
N ARG A 228 -9.35 -3.05 -3.87
CA ARG A 228 -10.18 -3.14 -5.09
C ARG A 228 -9.30 -3.34 -6.33
N ALA A 229 -8.25 -2.53 -6.48
CA ALA A 229 -7.32 -2.64 -7.59
C ALA A 229 -6.67 -4.03 -7.65
N ALA A 230 -6.06 -4.49 -6.55
CA ALA A 230 -5.41 -5.79 -6.49
C ALA A 230 -6.38 -6.94 -6.78
N THR A 231 -7.60 -6.89 -6.23
CA THR A 231 -8.64 -7.89 -6.49
C THR A 231 -9.00 -7.94 -7.97
N LEU A 232 -9.18 -6.79 -8.62
CA LEU A 232 -9.51 -6.75 -10.05
C LEU A 232 -8.34 -7.23 -10.93
N MET A 233 -7.11 -6.82 -10.60
CA MET A 233 -5.91 -7.29 -11.31
C MET A 233 -5.80 -8.82 -11.30
N MET A 234 -6.12 -9.46 -10.18
CA MET A 234 -6.16 -10.92 -10.08
C MET A 234 -7.35 -11.52 -10.84
N ALA A 235 -8.55 -10.96 -10.64
CA ALA A 235 -9.78 -11.47 -11.24
C ALA A 235 -9.74 -11.46 -12.78
N THR A 236 -9.11 -10.44 -13.37
CA THR A 236 -8.93 -10.35 -14.82
C THR A 236 -7.74 -11.17 -15.34
N GLY A 237 -6.95 -11.78 -14.46
CA GLY A 237 -5.74 -12.52 -14.82
C GLY A 237 -4.56 -11.64 -15.26
N MET A 238 -4.59 -10.34 -14.97
CA MET A 238 -3.51 -9.42 -15.32
C MET A 238 -2.16 -9.88 -14.76
N THR A 239 -2.11 -10.21 -13.48
CA THR A 239 -0.88 -10.66 -12.81
C THR A 239 -0.30 -11.94 -13.41
N GLN A 240 -1.14 -12.80 -13.99
CA GLN A 240 -0.71 -14.03 -14.67
C GLN A 240 -0.23 -13.77 -16.11
N ARG A 241 -0.91 -12.85 -16.82
CA ARG A 241 -0.53 -12.51 -18.21
C ARG A 241 0.77 -11.70 -18.30
N TYR A 242 1.10 -10.96 -17.25
CA TYR A 242 2.29 -10.11 -17.19
C TYR A 242 3.23 -10.51 -16.04
N PRO A 243 3.78 -11.74 -16.06
CA PRO A 243 4.50 -12.33 -14.92
C PRO A 243 5.85 -11.68 -14.63
N ASN A 244 6.38 -10.89 -15.56
CA ASN A 244 7.67 -10.22 -15.37
C ASN A 244 7.51 -8.86 -14.64
N ILE A 245 6.28 -8.39 -14.44
CA ILE A 245 6.03 -7.19 -13.63
C ILE A 245 6.00 -7.57 -12.16
N ARG A 246 6.78 -6.86 -11.35
CA ARG A 246 6.77 -7.00 -9.90
C ARG A 246 5.93 -5.87 -9.32
N PHE A 247 4.76 -6.22 -8.78
CA PHE A 247 3.83 -5.24 -8.23
C PHE A 247 4.02 -5.10 -6.72
N GLN A 248 4.33 -3.88 -6.26
CA GLN A 248 4.27 -3.49 -4.84
C GLN A 248 2.91 -2.85 -4.57
N LEU A 249 2.24 -3.30 -3.53
CA LEU A 249 1.00 -2.72 -3.04
C LEU A 249 1.27 -1.83 -1.82
N ALA A 250 0.78 -0.61 -1.87
CA ALA A 250 0.90 0.35 -0.76
C ALA A 250 0.16 -0.12 0.51
N HIS A 251 0.66 0.32 1.68
CA HIS A 251 0.00 0.18 2.98
C HIS A 251 -0.34 -1.28 3.33
N ALA A 252 0.66 -2.17 3.25
CA ALA A 252 0.49 -3.61 3.48
C ALA A 252 -0.56 -4.27 2.56
N GLY A 253 -0.77 -3.70 1.35
CA GLY A 253 -1.78 -4.17 0.41
C GLY A 253 -3.22 -3.87 0.85
N GLY A 254 -3.39 -2.88 1.72
CA GLY A 254 -4.69 -2.51 2.27
C GLY A 254 -5.31 -3.63 3.11
N THR A 255 -6.53 -4.02 2.76
CA THR A 255 -7.24 -5.13 3.42
C THR A 255 -7.12 -6.46 2.66
N LEU A 256 -6.36 -6.51 1.55
CA LEU A 256 -6.20 -7.71 0.72
C LEU A 256 -5.74 -8.94 1.52
N PRO A 257 -4.71 -8.87 2.39
CA PRO A 257 -4.27 -10.02 3.17
C PRO A 257 -5.37 -10.57 4.08
N PHE A 258 -6.12 -9.69 4.75
CA PHE A 258 -7.25 -10.07 5.61
C PHE A 258 -8.38 -10.73 4.82
N LEU A 259 -8.68 -10.25 3.61
CA LEU A 259 -9.75 -10.75 2.74
C LEU A 259 -9.32 -11.95 1.88
N SER A 260 -8.06 -12.38 1.94
CA SER A 260 -7.46 -13.37 1.05
C SER A 260 -8.27 -14.67 0.95
N HIS A 261 -8.70 -15.22 2.09
CA HIS A 261 -9.53 -16.43 2.11
C HIS A 261 -10.86 -16.20 1.40
N ARG A 262 -11.55 -15.09 1.70
CA ARG A 262 -12.85 -14.78 1.10
C ARG A 262 -12.74 -14.63 -0.42
N ILE A 263 -11.71 -13.92 -0.89
CA ILE A 263 -11.45 -13.72 -2.33
C ILE A 263 -11.13 -15.07 -2.99
N SER A 264 -10.27 -15.89 -2.37
CA SER A 264 -9.85 -17.18 -2.91
C SER A 264 -10.98 -18.18 -3.04
N VAL A 265 -11.91 -18.25 -2.08
CA VAL A 265 -13.01 -19.21 -2.13
C VAL A 265 -14.19 -18.72 -2.99
N ALA A 266 -14.33 -17.44 -3.23
CA ALA A 266 -15.46 -16.87 -3.97
C ALA A 266 -15.59 -17.47 -5.37
N SER A 267 -14.47 -17.73 -6.06
CA SER A 267 -14.44 -18.34 -7.39
C SER A 267 -14.77 -19.85 -7.39
N GLN A 268 -14.76 -20.51 -6.22
CA GLN A 268 -14.90 -21.96 -6.08
C GLN A 268 -16.28 -22.40 -5.55
N THR A 269 -17.10 -21.48 -5.10
CA THR A 269 -18.40 -21.77 -4.47
C THR A 269 -19.56 -21.45 -5.41
N VAL A 270 -20.80 -21.56 -4.92
CA VAL A 270 -22.03 -21.14 -5.62
C VAL A 270 -21.92 -19.73 -6.20
N ILE A 271 -21.11 -18.85 -5.57
CA ILE A 271 -20.76 -17.54 -6.11
C ILE A 271 -20.02 -17.65 -7.45
N GLY A 272 -19.37 -18.76 -7.76
CA GLY A 272 -18.78 -19.02 -9.06
C GLY A 272 -19.80 -18.97 -10.24
N GLU A 273 -21.08 -19.19 -9.98
CA GLU A 273 -22.15 -18.98 -10.97
C GLU A 273 -22.45 -17.50 -11.21
N LEU A 274 -22.11 -16.63 -10.24
CA LEU A 274 -22.22 -15.17 -10.34
C LEU A 274 -20.92 -14.50 -10.82
N TRP A 275 -19.85 -15.30 -11.02
CA TRP A 275 -18.61 -14.79 -11.58
C TRP A 275 -18.83 -14.37 -13.04
N PRO A 276 -18.36 -13.19 -13.45
CA PRO A 276 -18.52 -12.74 -14.83
C PRO A 276 -18.01 -13.78 -15.84
N GLU A 277 -18.81 -14.10 -16.86
CA GLU A 277 -18.47 -15.16 -17.84
C GLU A 277 -17.23 -14.81 -18.68
N ASP A 278 -16.98 -13.52 -18.86
CA ASP A 278 -15.87 -12.96 -19.62
C ASP A 278 -14.55 -12.89 -18.83
N LEU A 279 -14.59 -13.15 -17.52
CA LEU A 279 -13.39 -13.19 -16.70
C LEU A 279 -12.88 -14.60 -16.46
N PRO A 280 -11.56 -14.82 -16.47
CA PRO A 280 -10.97 -16.11 -16.15
C PRO A 280 -11.36 -16.52 -14.72
N ARG A 281 -11.66 -17.79 -14.51
CA ARG A 281 -11.91 -18.34 -13.17
C ARG A 281 -10.62 -18.95 -12.61
N PRO A 282 -9.87 -18.24 -11.77
CA PRO A 282 -8.67 -18.79 -11.16
C PRO A 282 -9.06 -19.89 -10.17
N SER A 283 -8.21 -20.90 -10.03
CA SER A 283 -8.35 -21.86 -8.95
C SER A 283 -8.05 -21.20 -7.59
N LEU A 284 -8.47 -21.84 -6.49
CA LEU A 284 -8.11 -21.41 -5.14
C LEU A 284 -6.60 -21.22 -5.00
N LEU A 285 -5.82 -22.19 -5.49
CA LEU A 285 -4.36 -22.16 -5.41
C LEU A 285 -3.77 -21.04 -6.29
N ASP A 286 -4.34 -20.79 -7.46
CA ASP A 286 -3.87 -19.69 -8.33
C ASP A 286 -4.12 -18.32 -7.69
N THR A 287 -5.29 -18.13 -7.05
CA THR A 287 -5.59 -16.90 -6.32
C THR A 287 -4.63 -16.70 -5.15
N GLN A 288 -4.37 -17.76 -4.37
CA GLN A 288 -3.41 -17.69 -3.26
C GLN A 288 -2.00 -17.37 -3.75
N ARG A 289 -1.55 -17.98 -4.86
CA ARG A 289 -0.25 -17.66 -5.47
C ARG A 289 -0.17 -16.21 -5.93
N GLN A 290 -1.22 -15.69 -6.57
CA GLN A 290 -1.25 -14.30 -7.03
C GLN A 290 -1.15 -13.33 -5.85
N ILE A 291 -1.89 -13.59 -4.75
CA ILE A 291 -1.79 -12.80 -3.52
C ILE A 291 -0.36 -12.89 -2.95
N GLY A 292 0.23 -14.07 -2.92
CA GLY A 292 1.59 -14.29 -2.42
C GLY A 292 2.69 -13.64 -3.26
N ASN A 293 2.44 -13.35 -4.54
CA ASN A 293 3.42 -12.77 -5.46
C ASN A 293 3.48 -11.24 -5.43
N PHE A 294 2.53 -10.56 -4.80
CA PHE A 294 2.65 -9.12 -4.57
C PHE A 294 3.73 -8.81 -3.55
N TYR A 295 4.38 -7.66 -3.71
CA TYR A 295 5.19 -7.04 -2.67
C TYR A 295 4.30 -6.15 -1.81
N TYR A 296 4.56 -6.11 -0.52
CA TYR A 296 3.77 -5.39 0.48
C TYR A 296 4.68 -4.43 1.24
N ASP A 297 4.38 -3.14 1.23
CA ASP A 297 5.18 -2.22 2.01
C ASP A 297 4.68 -2.05 3.46
N THR A 298 5.48 -1.40 4.28
CA THR A 298 5.18 -1.19 5.70
C THR A 298 4.63 0.20 6.00
N ALA A 299 4.44 1.05 4.98
CA ALA A 299 4.01 2.43 5.16
C ALA A 299 2.68 2.49 5.91
N LEU A 300 2.64 3.26 7.00
CA LEU A 300 1.50 3.41 7.93
C LEU A 300 0.91 2.07 8.46
N SER A 301 1.53 0.94 8.12
CA SER A 301 1.04 -0.42 8.42
C SER A 301 2.06 -1.29 9.17
N GLY A 302 3.10 -0.68 9.76
CA GLY A 302 4.18 -1.38 10.48
C GLY A 302 3.75 -1.93 11.85
N SER A 303 2.53 -2.41 12.03
CA SER A 303 2.04 -3.00 13.27
C SER A 303 2.05 -4.53 13.22
N ALA A 304 2.09 -5.18 14.41
CA ALA A 304 2.01 -6.64 14.49
C ALA A 304 0.74 -7.18 13.81
N ALA A 305 -0.40 -6.52 13.93
CA ALA A 305 -1.66 -6.94 13.32
C ALA A 305 -1.57 -6.95 11.78
N ALA A 306 -1.08 -5.87 11.18
CA ALA A 306 -0.94 -5.76 9.73
C ALA A 306 0.11 -6.76 9.21
N MET A 307 1.30 -6.80 9.80
CA MET A 307 2.39 -7.67 9.34
C MET A 307 2.08 -9.14 9.53
N THR A 308 1.39 -9.54 10.60
CA THR A 308 0.93 -10.94 10.75
C THR A 308 -0.05 -11.31 9.64
N SER A 309 -0.95 -10.40 9.26
CA SER A 309 -1.88 -10.63 8.16
C SER A 309 -1.15 -10.78 6.82
N VAL A 310 -0.15 -9.95 6.55
CA VAL A 310 0.71 -10.04 5.35
C VAL A 310 1.47 -11.37 5.32
N LEU A 311 2.16 -11.74 6.41
CA LEU A 311 2.94 -12.97 6.51
C LEU A 311 2.08 -14.25 6.47
N ALA A 312 0.75 -14.13 6.65
CA ALA A 312 -0.17 -15.25 6.44
C ALA A 312 -0.42 -15.55 4.95
N VAL A 313 -0.06 -14.63 4.04
CA VAL A 313 -0.36 -14.76 2.62
C VAL A 313 0.87 -14.70 1.71
N THR A 314 2.01 -14.24 2.22
CA THR A 314 3.26 -14.16 1.44
C THR A 314 4.48 -14.46 2.32
N GLU A 315 5.61 -14.71 1.67
CA GLU A 315 6.89 -14.88 2.34
C GLU A 315 7.50 -13.50 2.71
N ARG A 316 8.39 -13.49 3.72
CA ARG A 316 8.98 -12.24 4.23
C ARG A 316 9.81 -11.49 3.18
N ASP A 317 10.37 -12.17 2.19
CA ASP A 317 11.14 -11.56 1.11
C ASP A 317 10.30 -10.70 0.15
N HIS A 318 8.97 -10.77 0.25
CA HIS A 318 8.02 -9.90 -0.42
C HIS A 318 7.56 -8.71 0.45
N VAL A 319 8.08 -8.56 1.66
CA VAL A 319 7.81 -7.39 2.50
C VAL A 319 8.94 -6.39 2.34
N VAL A 320 8.61 -5.14 2.03
CA VAL A 320 9.55 -4.04 1.80
C VAL A 320 9.25 -2.85 2.71
N PHE A 321 10.27 -2.12 3.11
CA PHE A 321 10.08 -0.94 3.95
C PHE A 321 9.53 0.25 3.16
N GLY A 322 8.59 0.97 3.78
CA GLY A 322 8.02 2.22 3.31
C GLY A 322 7.71 3.15 4.48
N SER A 323 7.97 4.45 4.33
CA SER A 323 7.71 5.49 5.34
C SER A 323 6.44 6.31 5.08
N ASP A 324 6.04 6.42 3.83
CA ASP A 324 5.00 7.34 3.34
C ASP A 324 5.32 8.82 3.60
N TRP A 325 6.62 9.16 3.77
CA TRP A 325 7.02 10.55 3.92
C TRP A 325 6.81 11.30 2.59
N PRO A 326 6.34 12.59 2.58
CA PRO A 326 6.08 13.44 3.73
C PRO A 326 4.66 13.33 4.33
N PHE A 327 3.79 12.47 3.82
CA PHE A 327 2.41 12.35 4.28
C PHE A 327 2.29 11.69 5.66
N SER A 328 3.27 10.92 6.08
CA SER A 328 3.35 10.30 7.41
C SER A 328 4.01 11.15 8.48
N ALA A 329 4.47 12.35 8.18
CA ALA A 329 5.21 13.20 9.12
C ALA A 329 4.45 13.47 10.45
N LEU A 330 3.12 13.44 10.43
CA LEU A 330 2.27 13.61 11.60
C LEU A 330 2.00 12.29 12.35
N THR A 331 2.16 11.15 11.70
CA THR A 331 1.86 9.81 12.23
C THR A 331 3.08 9.11 12.79
N LEU A 332 4.29 9.54 12.40
CA LEU A 332 5.52 8.98 12.96
C LEU A 332 5.72 9.41 14.42
N PRO A 333 6.21 8.50 15.27
CA PRO A 333 6.43 8.81 16.68
C PRO A 333 7.41 9.97 16.84
N ARG A 334 6.97 11.09 17.39
CA ARG A 334 7.81 12.27 17.68
C ARG A 334 8.68 12.11 18.94
N SER A 335 8.50 11.03 19.70
CA SER A 335 9.12 10.83 21.00
C SER A 335 10.46 10.10 20.89
N GLY A 336 11.53 10.82 20.51
CA GLY A 336 12.91 10.42 20.83
C GLY A 336 13.43 9.08 20.24
N THR A 337 12.64 8.36 19.48
CA THR A 337 13.08 7.14 18.81
C THR A 337 13.43 7.49 17.35
N HIS A 338 14.67 7.24 16.96
CA HIS A 338 15.10 7.33 15.57
C HIS A 338 14.63 6.14 14.73
N ASP A 339 13.57 5.46 15.16
CA ASP A 339 12.96 4.33 14.48
C ASP A 339 11.64 4.79 13.81
N PRO A 340 11.56 4.82 12.47
CA PRO A 340 10.36 5.26 11.76
C PRO A 340 9.20 4.25 11.84
N ALA A 341 9.49 2.98 12.15
CA ALA A 341 8.51 1.91 12.19
C ALA A 341 8.70 1.01 13.42
N PRO A 342 8.57 1.57 14.64
CA PRO A 342 8.90 0.83 15.87
C PRO A 342 8.02 -0.41 16.09
N GLY A 343 6.80 -0.45 15.55
CA GLY A 343 5.90 -1.61 15.62
C GLY A 343 6.43 -2.84 14.89
N LEU A 344 7.35 -2.70 13.93
CA LEU A 344 7.99 -3.84 13.28
C LEU A 344 8.77 -4.72 14.26
N SER A 345 9.31 -4.14 15.34
CA SER A 345 10.02 -4.90 16.38
C SER A 345 9.12 -5.78 17.24
N ASP A 346 7.81 -5.66 17.11
CA ASP A 346 6.85 -6.54 17.78
C ASP A 346 6.69 -7.88 17.01
N ILE A 347 7.13 -7.93 15.74
CA ILE A 347 6.98 -9.09 14.86
C ILE A 347 8.30 -9.59 14.27
N PHE A 348 9.23 -8.70 13.98
CA PHE A 348 10.52 -9.00 13.37
C PHE A 348 11.65 -8.80 14.38
N ASP A 349 12.58 -9.75 14.44
CA ASP A 349 13.87 -9.54 15.10
C ASP A 349 14.80 -8.64 14.25
N ALA A 350 16.01 -8.37 14.76
CA ALA A 350 16.94 -7.45 14.10
C ALA A 350 17.36 -7.93 12.69
N ASP A 351 17.59 -9.23 12.50
CA ASP A 351 17.98 -9.79 11.21
C ASP A 351 16.82 -9.74 10.21
N GLN A 352 15.61 -10.07 10.68
CA GLN A 352 14.39 -9.99 9.89
C GLN A 352 14.05 -8.55 9.51
N ARG A 353 14.29 -7.59 10.41
CA ARG A 353 14.17 -6.16 10.09
C ARG A 353 15.19 -5.74 9.03
N MET A 354 16.44 -6.23 9.13
CA MET A 354 17.44 -5.96 8.09
C MET A 354 16.99 -6.51 6.71
N GLU A 355 16.37 -7.69 6.68
CA GLU A 355 15.79 -8.20 5.43
C GLU A 355 14.71 -7.28 4.88
N VAL A 356 13.70 -6.92 5.69
CA VAL A 356 12.54 -6.11 5.27
C VAL A 356 12.94 -4.67 4.96
N GLU A 357 13.84 -4.09 5.77
CA GLU A 357 14.18 -2.66 5.68
C GLU A 357 15.33 -2.36 4.72
N ARG A 358 16.09 -3.38 4.26
CA ARG A 358 17.23 -3.18 3.36
C ARG A 358 17.34 -4.21 2.25
N ILE A 359 17.44 -5.50 2.61
CA ILE A 359 17.84 -6.53 1.65
C ILE A 359 16.75 -6.71 0.58
N ASN A 360 15.49 -6.84 1.00
CA ASN A 360 14.37 -7.01 0.07
C ASN A 360 14.19 -5.79 -0.85
N PRO A 361 14.17 -4.54 -0.34
CA PRO A 361 14.15 -3.35 -1.18
C PRO A 361 15.25 -3.32 -2.23
N LEU A 362 16.52 -3.59 -1.86
CA LEU A 362 17.65 -3.54 -2.78
C LEU A 362 17.57 -4.62 -3.87
N ARG A 363 17.01 -5.80 -3.56
CA ARG A 363 16.79 -6.83 -4.58
C ARG A 363 15.84 -6.36 -5.69
N GLN A 364 14.96 -5.41 -5.39
CA GLN A 364 13.99 -4.90 -6.36
C GLN A 364 14.56 -3.77 -7.22
N LEU A 365 15.54 -3.02 -6.73
CA LEU A 365 16.07 -1.81 -7.36
C LEU A 365 17.58 -1.96 -7.66
N PRO A 366 17.96 -2.70 -8.74
CA PRO A 366 19.38 -3.01 -9.02
C PRO A 366 20.27 -1.77 -9.19
N ARG A 367 19.74 -0.68 -9.79
CA ARG A 367 20.50 0.57 -9.94
C ARG A 367 20.86 1.16 -8.58
N LEU A 368 19.83 1.28 -7.70
CA LEU A 368 20.04 1.81 -6.35
C LEU A 368 20.96 0.90 -5.54
N ALA A 369 20.78 -0.44 -5.63
CA ALA A 369 21.65 -1.40 -4.98
C ALA A 369 23.12 -1.19 -5.36
N ALA A 370 23.41 -1.00 -6.65
CA ALA A 370 24.77 -0.72 -7.12
C ALA A 370 25.32 0.61 -6.57
N ALA A 371 24.47 1.63 -6.40
CA ALA A 371 24.89 2.94 -5.87
C ALA A 371 25.22 2.89 -4.37
N VAL A 372 24.43 2.14 -3.58
CA VAL A 372 24.58 2.08 -2.11
C VAL A 372 25.57 0.99 -1.62
N GLY A 373 26.22 0.29 -2.54
CA GLY A 373 27.17 -0.78 -2.21
C GLY A 373 26.48 -2.03 -1.64
N GLY A 374 25.35 -2.39 -2.23
CA GLY A 374 24.53 -3.56 -1.86
C GLY A 374 25.01 -4.85 -2.47
#